data_b88a5ea9f6a64d9aff482b9f5c62aca0
#
_entry.id   b88a5ea9f6a64d9aff482b9f5c62aca0
#
_cell.length_a   1.000
_cell.length_b   1.000
_cell.length_c   1.000
_cell.angle_alpha   90.00
_cell.angle_beta   90.00
_cell.angle_gamma   90.00
#
_symmetry.space_group_name_H-M   'P 1'
#
loop_
_entity.id
_entity.type
_entity.pdbx_description
1 polymer ?
#
loop_
_entity_poly.entity_id
_entity_poly.type
_entity_poly.pdbx_seq_one_letter_code
_entity_poly.pdbx_strand_id
1 'polypeptide(L)'
;MNLLHLKYAVIVAETNSMTKAAEMLFTAQPNLSRAIKELESGLGITIFRRTPKGIFPTPQGEEFLGYARKILSQVDAMEAMYKSGVEKIPQFSLSAPGAGYIESAFGSFCKTLDPKIRAEVIFAESTPNRTITNVTDSGYNLGILRCRRTQEQGYKTMLVEKELRFEIICEFDPVILMATSHPLAKSTQLTREELARYTEIAVADANAPSLQLSIARKNDIDFDTAQHIFVSDCSAALSLLSSVQGGFMLSSPMSAAALKARGLCQCAYSAEGIRSRDILIYKNSYALSALDKAFIDELMKVKRSMKLAND
;
A
#
# COMPACT_ATOMS: atom_id res chain seq x y z
N MET A 1 17.54 20.33 -16.11
CA MET A 1 16.12 20.59 -15.80
C MET A 1 16.06 21.53 -14.61
N ASN A 2 15.21 22.57 -14.63
CA ASN A 2 15.09 23.58 -13.57
C ASN A 2 13.65 23.57 -13.03
N LEU A 3 13.48 23.63 -11.70
CA LEU A 3 12.16 23.67 -11.04
C LEU A 3 11.30 24.85 -11.56
N LEU A 4 11.92 25.99 -11.87
CA LEU A 4 11.22 27.14 -12.46
C LEU A 4 10.61 26.80 -13.81
N HIS A 5 11.30 26.02 -14.66
CA HIS A 5 10.78 25.59 -15.95
C HIS A 5 9.62 24.60 -15.80
N LEU A 6 9.66 23.72 -14.76
CA LEU A 6 8.51 22.85 -14.43
C LEU A 6 7.28 23.66 -14.05
N LYS A 7 7.46 24.67 -13.17
CA LYS A 7 6.39 25.58 -12.76
C LYS A 7 5.80 26.33 -13.97
N TYR A 8 6.65 26.78 -14.86
CA TYR A 8 6.25 27.46 -16.09
C TYR A 8 5.37 26.54 -16.96
N ALA A 9 5.80 25.30 -17.17
CA ALA A 9 5.05 24.34 -17.96
C ALA A 9 3.66 24.05 -17.35
N VAL A 10 3.59 23.86 -16.03
CA VAL A 10 2.31 23.62 -15.34
C VAL A 10 1.35 24.79 -15.51
N ILE A 11 1.79 26.03 -15.32
CA ILE A 11 0.94 27.24 -15.46
C ILE A 11 0.53 27.47 -16.91
N VAL A 12 1.39 27.18 -17.89
CA VAL A 12 1.01 27.24 -19.32
C VAL A 12 -0.10 26.24 -19.62
N ALA A 13 -0.04 25.03 -19.08
CA ALA A 13 -1.08 24.02 -19.24
C ALA A 13 -2.41 24.44 -18.59
N GLU A 14 -2.38 25.05 -17.42
CA GLU A 14 -3.56 25.51 -16.70
C GLU A 14 -4.27 26.67 -17.40
N THR A 15 -3.49 27.59 -17.97
CA THR A 15 -4.03 28.80 -18.62
C THR A 15 -4.38 28.59 -20.09
N ASN A 16 -3.85 27.56 -20.73
CA ASN A 16 -3.90 27.30 -22.17
C ASN A 16 -3.44 28.50 -23.02
N SER A 17 -2.61 29.39 -22.44
CA SER A 17 -2.18 30.64 -23.05
C SER A 17 -0.79 31.07 -22.53
N MET A 18 0.17 31.25 -23.45
CA MET A 18 1.51 31.76 -23.09
C MET A 18 1.46 33.19 -22.52
N THR A 19 0.56 34.03 -23.01
CA THR A 19 0.44 35.43 -22.54
C THR A 19 -0.12 35.48 -21.13
N LYS A 20 -1.25 34.77 -20.88
CA LYS A 20 -1.84 34.68 -19.54
C LYS A 20 -0.89 34.04 -18.53
N ALA A 21 -0.21 32.96 -18.93
CA ALA A 21 0.78 32.33 -18.08
C ALA A 21 1.94 33.28 -17.72
N ALA A 22 2.42 34.07 -18.69
CA ALA A 22 3.48 35.05 -18.46
C ALA A 22 3.04 36.17 -17.49
N GLU A 23 1.80 36.64 -17.61
CA GLU A 23 1.19 37.60 -16.69
C GLU A 23 1.12 37.03 -15.27
N MET A 24 0.59 35.80 -15.09
CA MET A 24 0.51 35.14 -13.79
C MET A 24 1.89 34.89 -13.16
N LEU A 25 2.90 34.69 -13.97
CA LEU A 25 4.27 34.40 -13.54
C LEU A 25 5.12 35.67 -13.38
N PHE A 26 4.54 36.86 -13.62
CA PHE A 26 5.24 38.13 -13.61
C PHE A 26 6.52 38.12 -14.47
N THR A 27 6.45 37.51 -15.66
CA THR A 27 7.58 37.40 -16.60
C THR A 27 7.20 37.85 -18.02
N ALA A 28 8.19 38.16 -18.84
CA ALA A 28 7.94 38.49 -20.25
C ALA A 28 7.62 37.19 -21.05
N GLN A 29 6.57 37.24 -21.87
CA GLN A 29 6.15 36.08 -22.70
C GLN A 29 7.30 35.48 -23.55
N PRO A 30 8.27 36.26 -24.15
CA PRO A 30 9.40 35.67 -24.85
C PRO A 30 10.30 34.83 -23.95
N ASN A 31 10.50 35.21 -22.68
CA ASN A 31 11.29 34.46 -21.72
C ASN A 31 10.60 33.12 -21.37
N LEU A 32 9.31 33.19 -21.11
CA LEU A 32 8.51 31.98 -20.86
C LEU A 32 8.56 31.00 -22.07
N SER A 33 8.38 31.54 -23.29
CA SER A 33 8.43 30.73 -24.51
C SER A 33 9.80 30.07 -24.72
N ARG A 34 10.90 30.78 -24.39
CA ARG A 34 12.26 30.26 -24.44
C ARG A 34 12.46 29.14 -23.42
N ALA A 35 12.05 29.37 -22.17
CA ALA A 35 12.15 28.36 -21.10
C ALA A 35 11.41 27.07 -21.44
N ILE A 36 10.21 27.13 -22.04
CA ILE A 36 9.47 25.96 -22.51
C ILE A 36 10.23 25.24 -23.63
N LYS A 37 10.77 25.98 -24.61
CA LYS A 37 11.57 25.39 -25.69
C LYS A 37 12.85 24.71 -25.18
N GLU A 38 13.54 25.33 -24.21
CA GLU A 38 14.72 24.74 -23.57
C GLU A 38 14.35 23.43 -22.82
N LEU A 39 13.21 23.42 -22.15
CA LEU A 39 12.70 22.23 -21.47
C LEU A 39 12.38 21.10 -22.46
N GLU A 40 11.65 21.40 -23.55
CA GLU A 40 11.33 20.46 -24.63
C GLU A 40 12.59 19.91 -25.31
N SER A 41 13.53 20.80 -25.64
CA SER A 41 14.80 20.42 -26.26
C SER A 41 15.66 19.55 -25.34
N GLY A 42 15.72 19.88 -24.04
CA GLY A 42 16.49 19.13 -23.05
C GLY A 42 15.93 17.73 -22.78
N LEU A 43 14.63 17.53 -23.00
CA LEU A 43 13.94 16.24 -22.81
C LEU A 43 13.76 15.46 -24.11
N GLY A 44 13.96 16.10 -25.28
CA GLY A 44 13.73 15.49 -26.58
C GLY A 44 12.24 15.21 -26.88
N ILE A 45 11.31 15.90 -26.21
CA ILE A 45 9.86 15.75 -26.40
C ILE A 45 9.20 17.08 -26.71
N THR A 46 8.04 17.05 -27.36
CA THR A 46 7.17 18.22 -27.51
C THR A 46 6.10 18.18 -26.41
N ILE A 47 6.16 19.14 -25.48
CA ILE A 47 5.20 19.21 -24.37
C ILE A 47 3.89 19.86 -24.83
N PHE A 48 3.99 20.92 -25.65
CA PHE A 48 2.84 21.68 -26.08
C PHE A 48 2.69 21.76 -27.59
N ARG A 49 1.44 21.71 -28.06
CA ARG A 49 1.03 22.05 -29.43
C ARG A 49 0.26 23.37 -29.45
N ARG A 50 0.53 24.18 -30.46
CA ARG A 50 -0.23 25.42 -30.71
C ARG A 50 -1.40 25.13 -31.63
N THR A 51 -2.56 25.68 -31.29
CA THR A 51 -3.79 25.61 -32.10
C THR A 51 -4.42 26.99 -32.21
N PRO A 52 -5.35 27.22 -33.15
CA PRO A 52 -6.12 28.46 -33.20
C PRO A 52 -6.91 28.77 -31.91
N LYS A 53 -7.16 27.76 -31.09
CA LYS A 53 -7.91 27.87 -29.81
C LYS A 53 -6.98 28.04 -28.59
N GLY A 54 -5.67 28.07 -28.78
CA GLY A 54 -4.69 28.21 -27.69
C GLY A 54 -3.58 27.18 -27.74
N ILE A 55 -2.93 27.04 -26.61
CA ILE A 55 -1.80 26.10 -26.41
C ILE A 55 -2.28 24.93 -25.56
N PHE A 56 -2.05 23.70 -26.02
CA PHE A 56 -2.52 22.50 -25.33
C PHE A 56 -1.40 21.47 -25.22
N PRO A 57 -1.37 20.67 -24.15
CA PRO A 57 -0.40 19.59 -24.02
C PRO A 57 -0.55 18.54 -25.12
N THR A 58 0.56 17.91 -25.48
CA THR A 58 0.58 16.66 -26.26
C THR A 58 0.34 15.46 -25.32
N PRO A 59 0.10 14.25 -25.81
CA PRO A 59 0.01 13.05 -24.94
C PRO A 59 1.27 12.86 -24.08
N GLN A 60 2.47 13.05 -24.64
CA GLN A 60 3.73 13.04 -23.89
C GLN A 60 3.84 14.22 -22.92
N GLY A 61 3.30 15.40 -23.31
CA GLY A 61 3.20 16.57 -22.47
C GLY A 61 2.32 16.35 -21.23
N GLU A 62 1.17 15.67 -21.38
CA GLU A 62 0.30 15.35 -20.23
C GLU A 62 1.01 14.42 -19.22
N GLU A 63 1.69 13.40 -19.71
CA GLU A 63 2.49 12.51 -18.86
C GLU A 63 3.58 13.29 -18.12
N PHE A 64 4.35 14.09 -18.83
CA PHE A 64 5.37 14.97 -18.26
C PHE A 64 4.79 15.91 -17.20
N LEU A 65 3.68 16.60 -17.50
CA LEU A 65 3.01 17.51 -16.58
C LEU A 65 2.51 16.80 -15.30
N GLY A 66 2.12 15.53 -15.43
CA GLY A 66 1.79 14.68 -14.28
C GLY A 66 2.98 14.52 -13.31
N TYR A 67 4.17 14.25 -13.85
CA TYR A 67 5.40 14.21 -13.05
C TYR A 67 5.81 15.59 -12.51
N ALA A 68 5.71 16.63 -13.34
CA ALA A 68 6.06 17.99 -12.95
C ALA A 68 5.22 18.47 -11.75
N ARG A 69 3.91 18.23 -11.74
CA ARG A 69 3.02 18.57 -10.61
C ARG A 69 3.42 17.84 -9.33
N LYS A 70 3.75 16.55 -9.42
CA LYS A 70 4.22 15.76 -8.26
C LYS A 70 5.52 16.30 -7.67
N ILE A 71 6.48 16.64 -8.52
CA ILE A 71 7.77 17.24 -8.08
C ILE A 71 7.54 18.58 -7.39
N LEU A 72 6.76 19.47 -8.01
CA LEU A 72 6.46 20.79 -7.42
C LEU A 72 5.72 20.67 -6.09
N SER A 73 4.74 19.78 -6.00
CA SER A 73 4.02 19.50 -4.72
C SER A 73 4.96 19.00 -3.62
N GLN A 74 5.95 18.17 -3.95
CA GLN A 74 6.96 17.74 -2.96
C GLN A 74 7.88 18.88 -2.52
N VAL A 75 8.26 19.77 -3.44
CA VAL A 75 9.04 20.98 -3.11
C VAL A 75 8.23 21.89 -2.20
N ASP A 76 6.98 22.16 -2.53
CA ASP A 76 6.09 23.00 -1.72
C ASP A 76 5.90 22.39 -0.30
N ALA A 77 5.73 21.09 -0.20
CA ALA A 77 5.62 20.37 1.07
C ALA A 77 6.92 20.49 1.91
N MET A 78 8.08 20.34 1.26
CA MET A 78 9.38 20.53 1.90
C MET A 78 9.55 21.98 2.39
N GLU A 79 9.23 22.96 1.56
CA GLU A 79 9.32 24.39 1.95
C GLU A 79 8.36 24.70 3.11
N ALA A 80 7.12 24.19 3.07
CA ALA A 80 6.16 24.35 4.15
C ALA A 80 6.68 23.76 5.46
N MET A 81 7.31 22.60 5.42
CA MET A 81 7.89 21.93 6.58
C MET A 81 8.99 22.77 7.27
N TYR A 82 9.80 23.51 6.49
CA TYR A 82 10.91 24.31 7.02
C TYR A 82 10.56 25.78 7.30
N LYS A 83 9.60 26.37 6.55
CA LYS A 83 9.20 27.79 6.71
C LYS A 83 8.20 28.00 7.85
N SER A 84 7.41 27.00 8.19
CA SER A 84 6.31 27.18 9.13
C SER A 84 6.72 27.23 10.60
N GLY A 85 7.97 26.93 10.97
CA GLY A 85 8.38 26.86 12.37
C GLY A 85 7.51 25.91 13.22
N VAL A 86 6.74 25.03 12.55
CA VAL A 86 5.80 24.11 13.19
C VAL A 86 6.61 23.13 14.02
N GLU A 87 6.32 23.09 15.29
CA GLU A 87 6.73 22.01 16.19
C GLU A 87 6.52 20.68 15.49
N LYS A 88 7.58 19.86 15.35
CA LYS A 88 7.48 18.58 14.66
C LYS A 88 6.43 17.71 15.37
N ILE A 89 5.26 17.63 14.79
CA ILE A 89 4.20 16.75 15.29
C ILE A 89 4.74 15.32 15.20
N PRO A 90 4.76 14.56 16.30
CA PRO A 90 5.10 13.15 16.26
C PRO A 90 4.26 12.41 15.22
N GLN A 91 4.93 11.71 14.32
CA GLN A 91 4.28 10.96 13.26
C GLN A 91 4.58 9.49 13.39
N PHE A 92 3.55 8.67 13.17
CA PHE A 92 3.65 7.23 13.05
C PHE A 92 2.97 6.80 11.76
N SER A 93 3.63 5.98 10.96
CA SER A 93 3.04 5.45 9.74
C SER A 93 3.42 3.98 9.53
N LEU A 94 2.39 3.17 9.33
CA LEU A 94 2.49 1.73 9.12
C LEU A 94 1.85 1.33 7.81
N SER A 95 2.59 0.58 6.98
CA SER A 95 2.08 -0.10 5.80
C SER A 95 2.13 -1.61 6.06
N ALA A 96 0.98 -2.30 6.02
CA ALA A 96 0.89 -3.70 6.44
C ALA A 96 -0.21 -4.46 5.68
N PRO A 97 -0.17 -5.81 5.63
CA PRO A 97 -1.28 -6.58 5.11
C PRO A 97 -2.49 -6.47 6.04
N GLY A 98 -3.69 -6.59 5.49
CA GLY A 98 -4.92 -6.76 6.27
C GLY A 98 -4.84 -8.05 7.09
N ALA A 99 -4.71 -7.92 8.40
CA ALA A 99 -4.59 -9.05 9.31
C ALA A 99 -5.14 -8.71 10.69
N GLY A 100 -6.08 -9.51 11.17
CA GLY A 100 -6.79 -9.22 12.41
C GLY A 100 -5.90 -8.98 13.63
N TYR A 101 -4.73 -9.61 13.72
CA TYR A 101 -3.82 -9.38 14.83
C TYR A 101 -3.05 -8.05 14.68
N ILE A 102 -2.68 -7.65 13.47
CA ILE A 102 -2.01 -6.36 13.21
C ILE A 102 -2.98 -5.21 13.49
N GLU A 103 -4.23 -5.32 13.00
CA GLU A 103 -5.29 -4.35 13.26
C GLU A 103 -5.60 -4.24 14.75
N SER A 104 -5.65 -5.37 15.46
CA SER A 104 -5.85 -5.42 16.91
C SER A 104 -4.71 -4.75 17.67
N ALA A 105 -3.47 -4.97 17.24
CA ALA A 105 -2.29 -4.33 17.81
C ALA A 105 -2.30 -2.83 17.55
N PHE A 106 -2.65 -2.41 16.34
CA PHE A 106 -2.78 -1.01 15.99
C PHE A 106 -3.87 -0.33 16.81
N GLY A 107 -5.04 -0.96 16.97
CA GLY A 107 -6.10 -0.46 17.85
C GLY A 107 -5.69 -0.35 19.31
N SER A 108 -4.88 -1.30 19.82
CA SER A 108 -4.32 -1.23 21.17
C SER A 108 -3.30 -0.10 21.31
N PHE A 109 -2.43 0.05 20.33
CA PHE A 109 -1.49 1.17 20.24
C PHE A 109 -2.21 2.53 20.24
N CYS A 110 -3.25 2.70 19.43
CA CYS A 110 -4.03 3.94 19.41
C CYS A 110 -4.63 4.31 20.80
N LYS A 111 -4.97 3.33 21.63
CA LYS A 111 -5.45 3.57 23.01
C LYS A 111 -4.34 4.06 23.94
N THR A 112 -3.07 3.85 23.62
CA THR A 112 -1.94 4.34 24.42
C THR A 112 -1.58 5.79 24.12
N LEU A 113 -2.12 6.37 23.06
CA LEU A 113 -1.85 7.75 22.68
C LEU A 113 -2.49 8.72 23.67
N ASP A 114 -1.72 9.69 24.17
CA ASP A 114 -2.25 10.75 25.01
C ASP A 114 -3.08 11.73 24.14
N PRO A 115 -4.39 11.87 24.37
CA PRO A 115 -5.24 12.77 23.58
C PRO A 115 -4.88 14.25 23.73
N LYS A 116 -4.04 14.61 24.68
CA LYS A 116 -3.54 15.98 24.88
C LYS A 116 -2.32 16.29 24.03
N ILE A 117 -1.65 15.28 23.48
CA ILE A 117 -0.46 15.41 22.64
C ILE A 117 -0.86 15.28 21.18
N ARG A 118 -0.57 16.32 20.40
CA ARG A 118 -0.81 16.26 18.95
C ARG A 118 0.09 15.21 18.31
N ALA A 119 -0.51 14.25 17.59
CA ALA A 119 0.20 13.23 16.85
C ALA A 119 -0.56 12.91 15.56
N GLU A 120 0.17 12.51 14.50
CA GLU A 120 -0.41 12.02 13.26
C GLU A 120 -0.09 10.52 13.13
N VAL A 121 -1.13 9.71 12.92
CA VAL A 121 -1.03 8.25 12.88
C VAL A 121 -1.68 7.75 11.60
N ILE A 122 -0.91 7.04 10.78
CA ILE A 122 -1.34 6.51 9.48
C ILE A 122 -1.21 4.99 9.50
N PHE A 123 -2.28 4.30 9.11
CA PHE A 123 -2.28 2.87 8.82
C PHE A 123 -2.78 2.67 7.38
N ALA A 124 -1.99 1.99 6.56
CA ALA A 124 -2.38 1.65 5.20
C ALA A 124 -2.31 0.14 4.98
N GLU A 125 -3.43 -0.44 4.57
CA GLU A 125 -3.42 -1.82 4.07
C GLU A 125 -2.70 -1.89 2.72
N SER A 126 -1.81 -2.87 2.57
CA SER A 126 -0.92 -2.95 1.40
C SER A 126 -0.48 -4.38 1.10
N THR A 127 -0.24 -4.63 -0.18
CA THR A 127 0.44 -5.85 -0.65
C THR A 127 1.94 -5.80 -0.31
N PRO A 128 2.66 -6.93 -0.31
CA PRO A 128 4.08 -6.98 0.04
C PRO A 128 4.95 -6.00 -0.75
N ASN A 129 4.83 -5.97 -2.07
CA ASN A 129 5.60 -5.08 -2.93
C ASN A 129 5.24 -3.60 -2.69
N ARG A 130 3.97 -3.31 -2.46
CA ARG A 130 3.51 -1.96 -2.12
C ARG A 130 4.03 -1.51 -0.75
N THR A 131 4.08 -2.40 0.23
CA THR A 131 4.67 -2.13 1.54
C THR A 131 6.14 -1.74 1.43
N ILE A 132 6.93 -2.46 0.62
CA ILE A 132 8.33 -2.11 0.35
C ILE A 132 8.41 -0.70 -0.26
N THR A 133 7.64 -0.41 -1.32
CA THR A 133 7.61 0.91 -1.96
C THR A 133 7.16 2.02 -1.00
N ASN A 134 6.18 1.75 -0.15
CA ASN A 134 5.72 2.72 0.84
C ASN A 134 6.83 3.10 1.83
N VAL A 135 7.62 2.13 2.29
CA VAL A 135 8.75 2.38 3.19
C VAL A 135 9.92 3.04 2.46
N THR A 136 10.26 2.61 1.23
CA THR A 136 11.40 3.18 0.49
C THR A 136 11.12 4.58 -0.06
N ASP A 137 9.94 4.79 -0.65
CA ASP A 137 9.69 5.92 -1.54
C ASP A 137 8.58 6.86 -1.04
N SER A 138 7.61 6.36 -0.26
CA SER A 138 6.45 7.14 0.18
C SER A 138 6.54 7.65 1.63
N GLY A 139 7.67 7.43 2.30
CA GLY A 139 7.93 8.01 3.63
C GLY A 139 7.29 7.28 4.81
N TYR A 140 6.79 6.06 4.63
CA TYR A 140 6.29 5.26 5.75
C TYR A 140 7.45 4.87 6.68
N ASN A 141 7.21 4.99 8.00
CA ASN A 141 8.19 4.64 9.03
C ASN A 141 8.43 3.14 9.12
N LEU A 142 7.32 2.39 9.21
CA LEU A 142 7.32 0.94 9.36
C LEU A 142 6.53 0.26 8.24
N GLY A 143 6.96 -0.94 7.88
CA GLY A 143 6.23 -1.86 7.03
C GLY A 143 6.14 -3.24 7.69
N ILE A 144 5.02 -3.94 7.47
CA ILE A 144 4.94 -5.38 7.74
C ILE A 144 4.68 -6.06 6.41
N LEU A 145 5.61 -6.91 6.02
CA LEU A 145 5.57 -7.68 4.79
C LEU A 145 5.14 -9.10 5.11
N ARG A 146 4.08 -9.58 4.44
CA ARG A 146 3.68 -10.98 4.50
C ARG A 146 4.18 -11.72 3.28
N CYS A 147 4.88 -12.82 3.49
CA CYS A 147 5.32 -13.70 2.41
C CYS A 147 5.16 -15.18 2.81
N ARG A 148 5.11 -16.05 1.82
CA ARG A 148 5.25 -17.49 2.05
C ARG A 148 6.69 -17.83 2.38
N ARG A 149 6.88 -18.89 3.15
CA ARG A 149 8.24 -19.39 3.49
C ARG A 149 9.07 -19.67 2.23
N THR A 150 8.45 -20.14 1.15
CA THR A 150 9.10 -20.40 -0.13
C THR A 150 9.60 -19.14 -0.85
N GLN A 151 8.99 -17.98 -0.57
CA GLN A 151 9.31 -16.67 -1.17
C GLN A 151 10.29 -15.85 -0.31
N GLU A 152 10.51 -16.27 0.93
CA GLU A 152 11.25 -15.49 1.93
C GLU A 152 12.64 -15.08 1.47
N GLN A 153 13.39 -16.01 0.86
CA GLN A 153 14.75 -15.72 0.42
C GLN A 153 14.79 -14.63 -0.66
N GLY A 154 13.83 -14.64 -1.59
CA GLY A 154 13.70 -13.60 -2.60
C GLY A 154 13.41 -12.22 -1.99
N TYR A 155 12.49 -12.17 -1.02
CA TYR A 155 12.23 -10.92 -0.30
C TYR A 155 13.43 -10.45 0.51
N LYS A 156 14.13 -11.34 1.24
CA LYS A 156 15.33 -10.95 2.00
C LYS A 156 16.40 -10.32 1.10
N THR A 157 16.66 -10.91 -0.07
CA THR A 157 17.59 -10.34 -1.04
C THR A 157 17.16 -8.92 -1.47
N MET A 158 15.90 -8.75 -1.84
CA MET A 158 15.34 -7.45 -2.23
C MET A 158 15.41 -6.41 -1.08
N LEU A 159 15.15 -6.81 0.16
CA LEU A 159 15.22 -5.91 1.31
C LEU A 159 16.64 -5.42 1.57
N VAL A 160 17.65 -6.30 1.44
CA VAL A 160 19.07 -5.93 1.55
C VAL A 160 19.48 -4.96 0.43
N GLU A 161 19.11 -5.23 -0.82
CA GLU A 161 19.39 -4.35 -1.97
C GLU A 161 18.76 -2.95 -1.81
N LYS A 162 17.61 -2.88 -1.13
CA LYS A 162 16.90 -1.61 -0.86
C LYS A 162 17.31 -0.96 0.47
N GLU A 163 18.36 -1.43 1.12
CA GLU A 163 18.88 -0.90 2.39
C GLU A 163 17.81 -0.87 3.50
N LEU A 164 16.98 -1.91 3.57
CA LEU A 164 15.96 -2.08 4.60
C LEU A 164 16.44 -3.05 5.68
N ARG A 165 16.23 -2.68 6.94
CA ARG A 165 16.27 -3.61 8.07
C ARG A 165 15.03 -4.45 8.07
N PHE A 166 15.16 -5.71 8.49
CA PHE A 166 14.04 -6.62 8.60
C PHE A 166 14.18 -7.53 9.81
N GLU A 167 13.03 -7.83 10.41
CA GLU A 167 12.91 -8.73 11.57
C GLU A 167 11.66 -9.60 11.40
N ILE A 168 11.82 -10.92 11.61
CA ILE A 168 10.68 -11.84 11.54
C ILE A 168 9.80 -11.63 12.76
N ILE A 169 8.55 -11.24 12.56
CA ILE A 169 7.56 -11.05 13.64
C ILE A 169 7.01 -12.38 14.07
N CYS A 170 6.45 -13.14 13.12
CA CYS A 170 5.84 -14.45 13.38
C CYS A 170 5.79 -15.31 12.13
N GLU A 171 5.63 -16.60 12.37
CA GLU A 171 5.27 -17.61 11.38
C GLU A 171 3.93 -18.22 11.76
N PHE A 172 3.08 -18.52 10.78
CA PHE A 172 1.78 -19.15 11.02
C PHE A 172 1.33 -19.98 9.81
N ASP A 173 0.50 -20.95 10.10
CA ASP A 173 -0.23 -21.68 9.07
C ASP A 173 -1.49 -20.87 8.73
N PRO A 174 -1.71 -20.53 7.45
CA PRO A 174 -2.91 -19.81 7.07
C PRO A 174 -4.16 -20.66 7.30
N VAL A 175 -5.29 -19.97 7.45
CA VAL A 175 -6.60 -20.56 7.68
C VAL A 175 -7.56 -20.17 6.57
N ILE A 176 -8.58 -20.97 6.37
CA ILE A 176 -9.72 -20.61 5.52
C ILE A 176 -10.77 -19.92 6.39
N LEU A 177 -11.09 -18.67 6.03
CA LEU A 177 -12.21 -17.92 6.60
C LEU A 177 -13.45 -18.11 5.74
N MET A 178 -14.59 -18.26 6.38
CA MET A 178 -15.91 -18.37 5.74
C MET A 178 -17.03 -17.97 6.70
N ALA A 179 -18.23 -17.75 6.17
CA ALA A 179 -19.40 -17.55 7.01
C ALA A 179 -19.71 -18.79 7.86
N THR A 180 -20.27 -18.60 9.04
CA THR A 180 -20.72 -19.74 9.90
C THR A 180 -21.83 -20.57 9.25
N SER A 181 -22.51 -20.03 8.24
CA SER A 181 -23.53 -20.73 7.44
C SER A 181 -22.95 -21.50 6.25
N HIS A 182 -21.63 -21.41 5.99
CA HIS A 182 -20.99 -22.10 4.88
C HIS A 182 -21.10 -23.62 5.04
N PRO A 183 -21.34 -24.39 3.95
CA PRO A 183 -21.46 -25.87 4.04
C PRO A 183 -20.27 -26.56 4.72
N LEU A 184 -19.07 -26.02 4.55
CA LEU A 184 -17.82 -26.55 5.15
C LEU A 184 -17.48 -25.93 6.52
N ALA A 185 -18.34 -25.10 7.11
CA ALA A 185 -18.04 -24.39 8.37
C ALA A 185 -17.77 -25.30 9.58
N LYS A 186 -18.22 -26.57 9.52
CA LYS A 186 -18.01 -27.57 10.58
C LYS A 186 -16.78 -28.45 10.35
N SER A 187 -16.11 -28.31 9.23
CA SER A 187 -14.89 -29.06 8.93
C SER A 187 -13.75 -28.64 9.83
N THR A 188 -12.97 -29.57 10.33
CA THR A 188 -11.79 -29.27 11.16
C THR A 188 -10.57 -28.95 10.31
N GLN A 189 -10.49 -29.55 9.13
CA GLN A 189 -9.42 -29.38 8.16
C GLN A 189 -10.02 -29.43 6.76
N LEU A 190 -9.50 -28.62 5.86
CA LEU A 190 -9.97 -28.49 4.48
C LEU A 190 -8.86 -28.83 3.50
N THR A 191 -9.27 -29.45 2.39
CA THR A 191 -8.40 -29.73 1.25
C THR A 191 -8.67 -28.80 0.09
N ARG A 192 -7.77 -28.79 -0.88
CA ARG A 192 -7.90 -28.00 -2.11
C ARG A 192 -9.11 -28.43 -2.94
N GLU A 193 -9.33 -29.74 -3.02
CA GLU A 193 -10.40 -30.35 -3.80
C GLU A 193 -11.79 -30.01 -3.24
N GLU A 194 -11.92 -29.92 -1.91
CA GLU A 194 -13.17 -29.51 -1.27
C GLU A 194 -13.50 -28.06 -1.58
N LEU A 195 -12.49 -27.19 -1.60
CA LEU A 195 -12.64 -25.75 -1.86
C LEU A 195 -12.86 -25.42 -3.33
N ALA A 196 -12.44 -26.27 -4.27
CA ALA A 196 -12.55 -26.06 -5.71
C ALA A 196 -13.99 -25.80 -6.20
N ARG A 197 -15.01 -26.23 -5.45
CA ARG A 197 -16.44 -26.05 -5.77
C ARG A 197 -17.03 -24.72 -5.30
N TYR A 198 -16.26 -23.92 -4.60
CA TYR A 198 -16.70 -22.70 -3.92
C TYR A 198 -16.03 -21.48 -4.52
N THR A 199 -16.45 -20.28 -4.10
CA THR A 199 -15.94 -19.02 -4.62
C THR A 199 -14.81 -18.49 -3.73
N GLU A 200 -13.62 -18.35 -4.29
CA GLU A 200 -12.53 -17.66 -3.59
C GLU A 200 -12.75 -16.14 -3.60
N ILE A 201 -12.66 -15.51 -2.43
CA ILE A 201 -12.59 -14.06 -2.27
C ILE A 201 -11.16 -13.71 -1.87
N ALA A 202 -10.50 -12.89 -2.67
CA ALA A 202 -9.08 -12.60 -2.47
C ALA A 202 -8.78 -11.11 -2.59
N VAL A 203 -7.87 -10.63 -1.73
CA VAL A 203 -7.38 -9.25 -1.82
C VAL A 203 -6.33 -9.15 -2.92
N ALA A 204 -6.50 -8.18 -3.81
CA ALA A 204 -5.61 -7.93 -4.94
C ALA A 204 -5.19 -6.46 -5.00
N ASP A 205 -4.02 -6.18 -5.59
CA ASP A 205 -3.61 -4.80 -5.83
C ASP A 205 -4.53 -4.15 -6.86
N ALA A 206 -5.22 -3.08 -6.47
CA ALA A 206 -6.15 -2.34 -7.32
C ALA A 206 -5.52 -1.72 -8.58
N ASN A 207 -4.20 -1.58 -8.60
CA ASN A 207 -3.46 -1.01 -9.73
C ASN A 207 -3.04 -2.05 -10.78
N ALA A 208 -3.33 -3.34 -10.57
CA ALA A 208 -3.02 -4.36 -11.56
C ALA A 208 -4.14 -4.42 -12.61
N PRO A 209 -3.84 -4.32 -13.93
CA PRO A 209 -4.83 -4.51 -14.98
C PRO A 209 -5.49 -5.89 -14.85
N SER A 210 -6.81 -5.98 -15.05
CA SER A 210 -7.61 -7.20 -14.83
C SER A 210 -7.09 -8.43 -15.60
N LEU A 211 -6.51 -8.24 -16.76
CA LEU A 211 -5.89 -9.31 -17.56
C LEU A 211 -4.59 -9.86 -16.94
N GLN A 212 -3.84 -9.04 -16.20
CA GLN A 212 -2.61 -9.45 -15.54
C GLN A 212 -2.86 -10.08 -14.17
N LEU A 213 -4.00 -9.81 -13.53
CA LEU A 213 -4.36 -10.42 -12.25
C LEU A 213 -4.49 -11.94 -12.35
N SER A 214 -5.11 -12.46 -13.40
CA SER A 214 -5.21 -13.90 -13.62
C SER A 214 -3.88 -14.55 -14.00
N ILE A 215 -2.97 -13.81 -14.65
CA ILE A 215 -1.65 -14.31 -15.08
C ILE A 215 -0.63 -14.17 -13.94
N ALA A 216 -0.56 -13.01 -13.28
CA ALA A 216 0.34 -12.77 -12.16
C ALA A 216 0.02 -13.68 -10.96
N ARG A 217 -1.26 -14.03 -10.77
CA ARG A 217 -1.70 -14.93 -9.71
C ARG A 217 -1.65 -16.41 -10.04
N LYS A 218 -1.40 -16.82 -11.29
CA LYS A 218 -1.21 -18.26 -11.58
C LYS A 218 -0.15 -18.93 -10.71
N ASN A 219 0.82 -18.15 -10.23
CA ASN A 219 1.84 -18.62 -9.29
C ASN A 219 1.47 -18.41 -7.80
N ASP A 220 0.43 -17.60 -7.52
CA ASP A 220 -0.01 -17.24 -6.16
C ASP A 220 -1.38 -17.81 -5.80
N ILE A 221 -2.14 -18.32 -6.76
CA ILE A 221 -3.46 -18.93 -6.54
C ILE A 221 -3.27 -20.32 -5.97
N ASP A 222 -3.65 -20.48 -4.71
CA ASP A 222 -3.65 -21.79 -4.06
C ASP A 222 -4.79 -22.68 -4.52
N PHE A 223 -5.83 -22.09 -5.11
CA PHE A 223 -7.08 -22.77 -5.44
C PHE A 223 -7.38 -22.66 -6.93
N ASP A 224 -7.73 -23.80 -7.54
CA ASP A 224 -8.30 -23.88 -8.88
C ASP A 224 -9.82 -23.91 -8.75
N THR A 225 -10.39 -22.76 -8.39
CA THR A 225 -11.84 -22.60 -8.20
C THR A 225 -12.51 -22.08 -9.45
N ALA A 226 -13.78 -22.41 -9.63
CA ALA A 226 -14.56 -21.96 -10.77
C ALA A 226 -14.80 -20.44 -10.77
N GLN A 227 -14.77 -19.80 -9.60
CA GLN A 227 -15.02 -18.37 -9.44
C GLN A 227 -14.04 -17.73 -8.46
N HIS A 228 -13.49 -16.59 -8.86
CA HIS A 228 -12.65 -15.74 -8.03
C HIS A 228 -13.25 -14.33 -7.97
N ILE A 229 -13.37 -13.80 -6.76
CA ILE A 229 -13.77 -12.40 -6.52
C ILE A 229 -12.55 -11.67 -5.97
N PHE A 230 -12.08 -10.65 -6.69
CA PHE A 230 -10.96 -9.83 -6.26
C PHE A 230 -11.45 -8.50 -5.70
N VAL A 231 -10.95 -8.14 -4.53
CA VAL A 231 -11.23 -6.87 -3.85
C VAL A 231 -9.94 -6.15 -3.50
N SER A 232 -10.01 -4.85 -3.24
CA SER A 232 -8.85 -4.00 -2.96
C SER A 232 -8.35 -4.05 -1.52
N ASP A 233 -9.20 -4.51 -0.58
CA ASP A 233 -8.91 -4.49 0.84
C ASP A 233 -9.58 -5.66 1.59
N CYS A 234 -9.04 -5.94 2.78
CA CYS A 234 -9.49 -7.03 3.62
C CYS A 234 -10.90 -6.78 4.20
N SER A 235 -11.29 -5.54 4.45
CA SER A 235 -12.62 -5.21 4.97
C SER A 235 -13.72 -5.57 3.98
N ALA A 236 -13.51 -5.25 2.70
CA ALA A 236 -14.40 -5.65 1.62
C ALA A 236 -14.46 -7.19 1.50
N ALA A 237 -13.31 -7.87 1.55
CA ALA A 237 -13.27 -9.34 1.51
C ALA A 237 -14.08 -9.97 2.64
N LEU A 238 -13.87 -9.53 3.88
CA LEU A 238 -14.58 -10.03 5.06
C LEU A 238 -16.09 -9.77 4.99
N SER A 239 -16.51 -8.63 4.45
CA SER A 239 -17.92 -8.29 4.25
C SER A 239 -18.57 -9.22 3.22
N LEU A 240 -17.86 -9.54 2.14
CA LEU A 240 -18.35 -10.43 1.09
C LEU A 240 -18.49 -11.87 1.56
N LEU A 241 -17.65 -12.35 2.51
CA LEU A 241 -17.80 -13.69 3.08
C LEU A 241 -19.18 -13.94 3.69
N SER A 242 -19.81 -12.90 4.23
CA SER A 242 -21.17 -12.99 4.78
C SER A 242 -22.27 -12.91 3.72
N SER A 243 -21.97 -12.38 2.53
CA SER A 243 -22.95 -12.09 1.48
C SER A 243 -22.88 -13.07 0.31
N VAL A 244 -21.70 -13.62 0.02
CA VAL A 244 -21.49 -14.57 -1.08
C VAL A 244 -21.71 -15.98 -0.58
N GLN A 245 -22.74 -16.64 -1.09
CA GLN A 245 -23.03 -18.03 -0.75
C GLN A 245 -21.86 -18.93 -1.21
N GLY A 246 -21.26 -19.66 -0.28
CA GLY A 246 -20.11 -20.50 -0.57
C GLY A 246 -18.80 -19.70 -0.77
N GLY A 247 -18.76 -18.45 -0.28
CA GLY A 247 -17.54 -17.64 -0.30
C GLY A 247 -16.54 -18.10 0.77
N PHE A 248 -15.26 -18.17 0.39
CA PHE A 248 -14.16 -18.43 1.32
C PHE A 248 -12.94 -17.56 1.01
N MET A 249 -12.06 -17.39 1.98
CA MET A 249 -10.84 -16.60 1.87
C MET A 249 -9.68 -17.27 2.62
N LEU A 250 -8.51 -17.30 2.00
CA LEU A 250 -7.26 -17.66 2.70
C LEU A 250 -6.76 -16.47 3.51
N SER A 251 -6.50 -16.65 4.79
CA SER A 251 -6.11 -15.56 5.69
C SER A 251 -5.16 -16.02 6.79
N SER A 252 -4.60 -15.05 7.53
CA SER A 252 -4.00 -15.32 8.83
C SER A 252 -5.07 -15.68 9.86
N PRO A 253 -4.74 -16.44 10.91
CA PRO A 253 -5.64 -16.72 12.01
C PRO A 253 -6.22 -15.45 12.62
N MET A 254 -7.50 -15.48 12.99
CA MET A 254 -8.22 -14.41 13.67
C MET A 254 -8.63 -14.85 15.08
N SER A 255 -8.79 -13.87 15.98
CA SER A 255 -9.28 -14.15 17.34
C SER A 255 -10.73 -14.62 17.32
N ALA A 256 -11.10 -15.48 18.25
CA ALA A 256 -12.48 -15.97 18.37
C ALA A 256 -13.51 -14.83 18.53
N ALA A 257 -13.14 -13.76 19.24
CA ALA A 257 -13.98 -12.57 19.39
C ALA A 257 -14.21 -11.85 18.05
N ALA A 258 -13.17 -11.68 17.24
CA ALA A 258 -13.26 -11.04 15.93
C ALA A 258 -14.08 -11.86 14.93
N LEU A 259 -13.93 -13.20 14.95
CA LEU A 259 -14.74 -14.12 14.15
C LEU A 259 -16.21 -14.04 14.53
N LYS A 260 -16.51 -14.14 15.83
CA LYS A 260 -17.89 -14.08 16.35
C LYS A 260 -18.58 -12.76 16.00
N ALA A 261 -17.88 -11.65 16.14
CA ALA A 261 -18.43 -10.33 15.83
C ALA A 261 -18.84 -10.17 14.36
N ARG A 262 -18.24 -10.96 13.44
CA ARG A 262 -18.51 -10.93 12.01
C ARG A 262 -19.36 -12.10 11.50
N GLY A 263 -19.77 -13.02 12.37
CA GLY A 263 -20.48 -14.23 11.96
C GLY A 263 -19.63 -15.17 11.10
N LEU A 264 -18.31 -15.14 11.30
CA LEU A 264 -17.35 -15.94 10.55
C LEU A 264 -16.83 -17.09 11.39
N CYS A 265 -16.31 -18.11 10.73
CA CYS A 265 -15.50 -19.17 11.31
C CYS A 265 -14.20 -19.33 10.52
N GLN A 266 -13.23 -19.99 11.14
CA GLN A 266 -11.98 -20.37 10.50
C GLN A 266 -11.76 -21.87 10.62
N CYS A 267 -11.26 -22.46 9.53
CA CYS A 267 -10.91 -23.87 9.43
C CYS A 267 -9.43 -23.99 9.08
N ALA A 268 -8.77 -25.02 9.63
CA ALA A 268 -7.39 -25.30 9.26
C ALA A 268 -7.29 -25.68 7.78
N TYR A 269 -6.25 -25.17 7.14
CA TYR A 269 -5.92 -25.53 5.76
C TYR A 269 -4.46 -25.99 5.71
N SER A 270 -4.24 -27.18 5.21
CA SER A 270 -2.91 -27.76 5.12
C SER A 270 -2.55 -28.03 3.66
N ALA A 271 -1.54 -27.32 3.19
CA ALA A 271 -0.88 -27.58 1.92
C ALA A 271 0.63 -27.38 2.08
N GLU A 272 1.44 -28.15 1.36
CA GLU A 272 2.89 -27.99 1.40
C GLU A 272 3.32 -26.58 0.99
N GLY A 273 4.25 -25.99 1.76
CA GLY A 273 4.87 -24.69 1.45
C GLY A 273 4.00 -23.47 1.70
N ILE A 274 2.80 -23.62 2.28
CA ILE A 274 1.85 -22.51 2.46
C ILE A 274 2.12 -21.66 3.70
N ARG A 275 2.97 -22.13 4.64
CA ARG A 275 3.32 -21.36 5.84
C ARG A 275 3.74 -19.94 5.47
N SER A 276 3.17 -19.00 6.17
CA SER A 276 3.39 -17.56 5.95
C SER A 276 4.20 -16.96 7.08
N ARG A 277 5.02 -15.98 6.73
CA ARG A 277 5.80 -15.17 7.67
C ARG A 277 5.43 -13.71 7.53
N ASP A 278 5.31 -13.04 8.66
CA ASP A 278 5.23 -11.60 8.72
C ASP A 278 6.58 -11.04 9.17
N ILE A 279 7.09 -10.09 8.40
CA ILE A 279 8.42 -9.49 8.54
C ILE A 279 8.24 -8.00 8.73
N LEU A 280 8.72 -7.46 9.85
CA LEU A 280 8.81 -6.03 10.09
C LEU A 280 9.95 -5.46 9.26
N ILE A 281 9.72 -4.35 8.57
CA ILE A 281 10.73 -3.66 7.75
C ILE A 281 10.75 -2.16 8.03
N TYR A 282 11.93 -1.56 7.97
CA TYR A 282 12.16 -0.11 8.02
C TYR A 282 13.54 0.25 7.44
N LYS A 283 13.77 1.50 7.09
CA LYS A 283 15.06 1.92 6.49
C LYS A 283 16.23 1.72 7.45
N ASN A 284 17.37 1.29 6.94
CA ASN A 284 18.62 1.16 7.73
C ASN A 284 19.03 2.48 8.42
N SER A 285 18.78 3.61 7.75
CA SER A 285 19.09 4.94 8.25
C SER A 285 18.05 5.49 9.24
N TYR A 286 16.92 4.78 9.44
CA TYR A 286 15.84 5.24 10.31
C TYR A 286 16.03 4.77 11.74
N ALA A 287 15.99 5.71 12.69
CA ALA A 287 15.97 5.41 14.12
C ALA A 287 14.52 5.37 14.62
N LEU A 288 14.11 4.22 15.15
CA LEU A 288 12.76 4.01 15.66
C LEU A 288 12.36 5.07 16.70
N SER A 289 11.28 5.77 16.46
CA SER A 289 10.68 6.75 17.36
C SER A 289 10.06 6.09 18.60
N ALA A 290 9.61 6.89 19.55
CA ALA A 290 8.86 6.39 20.71
C ALA A 290 7.51 5.75 20.29
N LEU A 291 6.83 6.31 19.27
CA LEU A 291 5.58 5.77 18.75
C LEU A 291 5.80 4.43 18.04
N ASP A 292 6.88 4.29 17.26
CA ASP A 292 7.21 3.02 16.60
C ASP A 292 7.45 1.90 17.61
N LYS A 293 8.22 2.19 18.65
CA LYS A 293 8.50 1.23 19.74
C LYS A 293 7.22 0.85 20.49
N ALA A 294 6.36 1.83 20.80
CA ALA A 294 5.08 1.55 21.45
C ALA A 294 4.18 0.66 20.60
N PHE A 295 4.13 0.88 19.27
CA PHE A 295 3.38 -0.01 18.38
C PHE A 295 3.99 -1.41 18.34
N ILE A 296 5.30 -1.54 18.22
CA ILE A 296 5.99 -2.85 18.18
C ILE A 296 5.72 -3.61 19.50
N ASP A 297 5.73 -2.95 20.63
CA ASP A 297 5.41 -3.58 21.92
C ASP A 297 3.97 -4.12 21.96
N GLU A 298 2.99 -3.35 21.49
CA GLU A 298 1.59 -3.80 21.39
C GLU A 298 1.45 -4.96 20.38
N LEU A 299 2.16 -4.91 19.25
CA LEU A 299 2.17 -5.99 18.26
C LEU A 299 2.68 -7.30 18.89
N MET A 300 3.75 -7.24 19.67
CA MET A 300 4.30 -8.42 20.34
C MET A 300 3.40 -8.94 21.46
N LYS A 301 2.65 -8.07 22.17
CA LYS A 301 1.64 -8.50 23.16
C LYS A 301 0.49 -9.25 22.50
N VAL A 302 -0.08 -8.70 21.42
CA VAL A 302 -1.20 -9.32 20.70
C VAL A 302 -0.77 -10.65 20.09
N LYS A 303 0.42 -10.72 19.47
CA LYS A 303 0.99 -11.96 18.94
C LYS A 303 1.03 -13.08 20.00
N ARG A 304 1.56 -12.77 21.21
CA ARG A 304 1.61 -13.76 22.30
C ARG A 304 0.23 -14.24 22.71
N SER A 305 -0.78 -13.35 22.77
CA SER A 305 -2.14 -13.71 23.12
C SER A 305 -2.81 -14.64 22.11
N MET A 306 -2.42 -14.57 20.84
CA MET A 306 -2.93 -15.41 19.75
C MET A 306 -2.15 -16.72 19.57
N LYS A 307 -1.12 -16.97 20.38
CA LYS A 307 -0.25 -18.17 20.28
C LYS A 307 0.33 -18.36 18.87
N LEU A 308 0.56 -17.29 18.15
CA LEU A 308 1.30 -17.36 16.88
C LEU A 308 2.75 -17.75 17.16
N ALA A 309 3.26 -18.73 16.40
CA ALA A 309 4.57 -19.29 16.66
C ALA A 309 5.68 -18.26 16.58
N ASN A 310 6.68 -18.40 17.47
CA ASN A 310 8.02 -17.83 17.27
C ASN A 310 8.85 -18.88 16.52
N ASP A 311 9.74 -18.45 15.67
CA ASP A 311 10.92 -19.26 15.31
C ASP A 311 11.87 -19.34 16.48
#